data_9b1858bf379da412509db2204c4a9e49
#
_entry.id   9b1858bf379da412509db2204c4a9e49
#
_cell.length_a   1.000
_cell.length_b   1.000
_cell.length_c   1.000
_cell.angle_alpha   90.00
_cell.angle_beta   90.00
_cell.angle_gamma   90.00
#
_symmetry.space_group_name_H-M   'P 1'
#
loop_
_entity.id
_entity.type
_entity.pdbx_description
1 polymer ?
#
loop_
_entity_poly.entity_id
_entity_poly.type
_entity_poly.pdbx_seq_one_letter_code
_entity_poly.pdbx_strand_id
1 'polypeptide(L)'
;MKVLGPKKYGGGGESWETGYKVIREVARGDGSLGMLLGYHLLWSTTANVVGTDEQADAIQQAVIENNYFVGGAVNPRDNDLKITSDGSDIVFDGFKNFNTGGVISDLTVLEGILDGTEDHIFTIVKTDQPGIQFQHNWDNVGMRLTESGSVRIEKIRTPWTDALGWDPETKRPIPEILGIPFASMLLPTIQLVFSNFYLGLAQGALAAATKYTNTGTRPWPYGGDNKDRASDEFYVLERYGDYAAHVEAADALTDRAGTKIAELYADVGQIGSTLLEPEETNGHTNGHSNGYSKGQGKYNRSSITAQRRGEVAAFVAHAKVVNTDTGLEVTAGVFEMLGARATGKKYGFDRFWRDIRTHTLHDPVAYKKREVGKWQLLGEIPEPTWYT
;
A
#
# COMPACT_ATOMS: atom_id res chain seq x y z
N MET A 1 2.93 4.23 13.29
CA MET A 1 1.66 3.59 13.00
C MET A 1 0.49 4.59 12.89
N LYS A 2 0.41 5.63 13.69
CA LYS A 2 -0.73 6.57 13.74
C LYS A 2 -0.66 7.72 12.70
N VAL A 3 0.17 7.63 11.66
CA VAL A 3 0.49 8.74 10.74
C VAL A 3 -0.76 9.36 10.12
N LEU A 4 -1.62 8.53 9.52
CA LEU A 4 -2.83 8.95 8.82
C LEU A 4 -4.04 9.17 9.76
N GLY A 5 -3.97 8.67 10.99
CA GLY A 5 -5.10 8.65 11.94
C GLY A 5 -5.54 10.05 12.37
N PRO A 6 -6.85 10.22 12.70
CA PRO A 6 -7.39 11.49 13.09
C PRO A 6 -6.75 12.06 14.37
N LYS A 7 -6.44 13.37 14.36
CA LYS A 7 -5.86 14.07 15.53
C LYS A 7 -6.77 14.01 16.76
N LYS A 8 -8.10 14.02 16.55
CA LYS A 8 -9.08 13.94 17.65
C LYS A 8 -8.94 12.67 18.51
N TYR A 9 -8.35 11.60 17.95
CA TYR A 9 -8.07 10.34 18.65
C TYR A 9 -6.58 10.17 19.02
N GLY A 10 -5.75 11.19 18.78
CA GLY A 10 -4.29 11.15 19.01
C GLY A 10 -3.47 10.63 17.84
N GLY A 11 -4.02 10.63 16.64
CA GLY A 11 -3.31 10.34 15.39
C GLY A 11 -2.49 11.53 14.87
N GLY A 12 -1.71 11.29 13.81
CA GLY A 12 -0.89 12.32 13.14
C GLY A 12 -1.70 13.30 12.31
N GLY A 13 -2.83 12.87 11.76
CA GLY A 13 -3.66 13.66 10.86
C GLY A 13 -2.98 14.01 9.54
N GLU A 14 -2.02 13.19 9.13
CA GLU A 14 -1.23 13.41 7.92
C GLU A 14 -1.92 12.85 6.67
N SER A 15 -1.57 13.38 5.51
CA SER A 15 -2.07 12.90 4.22
C SER A 15 -1.37 11.60 3.79
N TRP A 16 -1.94 10.94 2.77
CA TRP A 16 -1.29 9.82 2.11
C TRP A 16 0.07 10.18 1.51
N GLU A 17 0.28 11.43 1.08
CA GLU A 17 1.59 11.88 0.62
C GLU A 17 2.67 11.70 1.70
N THR A 18 2.39 12.14 2.94
CA THR A 18 3.28 11.88 4.08
C THR A 18 3.38 10.39 4.38
N GLY A 19 2.27 9.65 4.36
CA GLY A 19 2.25 8.19 4.57
C GLY A 19 3.19 7.46 3.64
N TYR A 20 3.17 7.75 2.35
CA TYR A 20 4.05 7.17 1.35
C TYR A 20 5.54 7.47 1.62
N LYS A 21 5.88 8.70 1.97
CA LYS A 21 7.27 9.09 2.30
C LYS A 21 7.79 8.34 3.54
N VAL A 22 6.93 8.16 4.55
CA VAL A 22 7.29 7.37 5.74
C VAL A 22 7.51 5.89 5.40
N ILE A 23 6.65 5.29 4.57
CA ILE A 23 6.83 3.92 4.08
C ILE A 23 8.17 3.78 3.35
N ARG A 24 8.49 4.70 2.45
CA ARG A 24 9.74 4.75 1.68
C ARG A 24 10.95 4.80 2.60
N GLU A 25 10.94 5.68 3.59
CA GLU A 25 12.05 5.85 4.52
C GLU A 25 12.26 4.61 5.40
N VAL A 26 11.19 3.95 5.87
CA VAL A 26 11.29 2.68 6.60
C VAL A 26 11.87 1.58 5.69
N ALA A 27 11.42 1.51 4.43
CA ALA A 27 11.89 0.52 3.46
C ALA A 27 13.36 0.70 3.07
N ARG A 28 13.93 1.91 3.19
CA ARG A 28 15.39 2.15 3.04
C ARG A 28 16.22 1.33 4.04
N GLY A 29 15.66 1.12 5.23
CA GLY A 29 16.29 0.26 6.25
C GLY A 29 15.94 -1.21 6.07
N ASP A 30 14.66 -1.51 5.84
CA ASP A 30 14.15 -2.89 5.71
C ASP A 30 12.86 -2.94 4.90
N GLY A 31 12.87 -3.71 3.80
CA GLY A 31 11.72 -3.84 2.89
C GLY A 31 10.52 -4.51 3.56
N SER A 32 10.73 -5.50 4.42
CA SER A 32 9.64 -6.17 5.14
C SER A 32 8.93 -5.21 6.09
N LEU A 33 9.68 -4.38 6.83
CA LEU A 33 9.10 -3.38 7.73
C LEU A 33 8.37 -2.27 6.95
N GLY A 34 8.92 -1.84 5.81
CA GLY A 34 8.25 -0.89 4.91
C GLY A 34 6.93 -1.43 4.40
N MET A 35 6.90 -2.69 3.98
CA MET A 35 5.69 -3.38 3.56
C MET A 35 4.66 -3.51 4.69
N LEU A 36 5.07 -3.97 5.88
CA LEU A 36 4.19 -4.10 7.04
C LEU A 36 3.54 -2.77 7.41
N LEU A 37 4.33 -1.69 7.44
CA LEU A 37 3.79 -0.35 7.70
C LEU A 37 2.80 0.08 6.62
N GLY A 38 3.13 -0.14 5.34
CA GLY A 38 2.27 0.22 4.23
C GLY A 38 0.93 -0.50 4.23
N TYR A 39 0.93 -1.79 4.52
CA TYR A 39 -0.29 -2.58 4.66
C TYR A 39 -1.10 -2.15 5.88
N HIS A 40 -0.46 -1.89 7.01
CA HIS A 40 -1.14 -1.34 8.18
C HIS A 40 -1.85 0.00 7.88
N LEU A 41 -1.16 0.92 7.21
CA LEU A 41 -1.76 2.21 6.82
C LEU A 41 -2.95 2.02 5.87
N LEU A 42 -2.86 1.09 4.92
CA LEU A 42 -3.99 0.78 4.03
C LEU A 42 -5.16 0.16 4.79
N TRP A 43 -4.89 -0.91 5.54
CA TRP A 43 -5.96 -1.64 6.21
C TRP A 43 -6.64 -0.83 7.30
N SER A 44 -5.90 -0.01 8.04
CA SER A 44 -6.48 0.91 9.03
C SER A 44 -7.39 1.97 8.41
N THR A 45 -7.21 2.30 7.13
CA THR A 45 -8.03 3.29 6.41
C THR A 45 -9.08 2.66 5.48
N THR A 46 -9.20 1.33 5.45
CA THR A 46 -10.14 0.63 4.56
C THR A 46 -11.58 1.11 4.72
N ALA A 47 -12.05 1.25 5.96
CA ALA A 47 -13.41 1.71 6.23
C ALA A 47 -13.68 3.14 5.73
N ASN A 48 -12.66 3.98 5.62
CA ASN A 48 -12.80 5.33 5.06
C ASN A 48 -13.14 5.31 3.56
N VAL A 49 -12.82 4.21 2.87
CA VAL A 49 -13.09 4.02 1.44
C VAL A 49 -14.37 3.24 1.20
N VAL A 50 -14.55 2.13 1.91
CA VAL A 50 -15.63 1.17 1.65
C VAL A 50 -16.65 1.04 2.80
N GLY A 51 -16.50 1.77 3.90
CA GLY A 51 -17.44 1.76 5.02
C GLY A 51 -18.36 2.97 5.04
N THR A 52 -19.35 2.96 5.94
CA THR A 52 -20.13 4.17 6.29
C THR A 52 -19.25 5.13 7.09
N ASP A 53 -19.70 6.38 7.25
CA ASP A 53 -18.98 7.38 8.02
C ASP A 53 -18.85 6.95 9.50
N GLU A 54 -19.89 6.33 10.04
CA GLU A 54 -19.92 5.81 11.39
C GLU A 54 -18.97 4.62 11.58
N GLN A 55 -18.93 3.68 10.62
CA GLN A 55 -17.98 2.57 10.62
C GLN A 55 -16.54 3.08 10.54
N ALA A 56 -16.26 4.04 9.64
CA ALA A 56 -14.95 4.63 9.50
C ALA A 56 -14.49 5.33 10.78
N ASP A 57 -15.35 6.14 11.41
CA ASP A 57 -15.04 6.86 12.64
C ASP A 57 -14.76 5.92 13.81
N ALA A 58 -15.62 4.91 14.01
CA ALA A 58 -15.48 3.92 15.08
C ALA A 58 -14.17 3.09 14.95
N ILE A 59 -13.82 2.68 13.70
CA ILE A 59 -12.59 1.93 13.44
C ILE A 59 -11.37 2.82 13.67
N GLN A 60 -11.39 4.07 13.19
CA GLN A 60 -10.29 5.01 13.41
C GLN A 60 -10.09 5.29 14.91
N GLN A 61 -11.16 5.48 15.66
CA GLN A 61 -11.09 5.63 17.10
C GLN A 61 -10.42 4.41 17.75
N ALA A 62 -10.92 3.22 17.47
CA ALA A 62 -10.39 1.98 18.04
C ALA A 62 -8.90 1.77 17.71
N VAL A 63 -8.51 1.96 16.44
CA VAL A 63 -7.13 1.78 15.98
C VAL A 63 -6.18 2.78 16.66
N ILE A 64 -6.57 4.06 16.71
CA ILE A 64 -5.67 5.11 17.16
C ILE A 64 -5.57 5.16 18.69
N GLU A 65 -6.68 5.09 19.42
CA GLU A 65 -6.66 5.12 20.89
C GLU A 65 -5.92 3.93 21.48
N ASN A 66 -6.13 2.73 20.95
CA ASN A 66 -5.48 1.51 21.44
C ASN A 66 -4.12 1.23 20.80
N ASN A 67 -3.67 2.04 19.81
CA ASN A 67 -2.45 1.82 19.06
C ASN A 67 -2.42 0.43 18.38
N TYR A 68 -3.55 -0.03 17.84
CA TYR A 68 -3.65 -1.32 17.19
C TYR A 68 -2.89 -1.37 15.88
N PHE A 69 -2.23 -2.49 15.64
CA PHE A 69 -1.70 -2.85 14.33
C PHE A 69 -2.77 -3.62 13.55
N VAL A 70 -3.01 -3.22 12.29
CA VAL A 70 -4.01 -3.85 11.42
C VAL A 70 -3.31 -4.68 10.36
N GLY A 71 -3.57 -5.98 10.36
CA GLY A 71 -3.21 -6.91 9.30
C GLY A 71 -4.38 -7.20 8.37
N GLY A 72 -4.17 -8.04 7.38
CA GLY A 72 -5.25 -8.36 6.44
C GLY A 72 -5.15 -9.75 5.82
N ALA A 73 -6.25 -10.47 5.81
CA ALA A 73 -6.47 -11.69 5.04
C ALA A 73 -7.28 -11.35 3.78
N VAL A 74 -6.68 -10.52 2.92
CA VAL A 74 -7.29 -9.98 1.71
C VAL A 74 -6.55 -10.52 0.49
N ASN A 75 -7.11 -11.55 -0.10
CA ASN A 75 -6.66 -12.10 -1.37
C ASN A 75 -7.89 -12.49 -2.20
N PRO A 76 -8.30 -11.65 -3.16
CA PRO A 76 -9.51 -11.90 -3.95
C PRO A 76 -9.46 -13.17 -4.81
N ARG A 77 -8.27 -13.77 -4.98
CA ARG A 77 -8.08 -15.02 -5.73
C ARG A 77 -8.27 -16.28 -4.88
N ASP A 78 -8.27 -16.15 -3.55
CA ASP A 78 -8.49 -17.28 -2.65
C ASP A 78 -9.99 -17.55 -2.52
N ASN A 79 -10.46 -18.60 -3.21
CA ASN A 79 -11.85 -19.04 -3.16
C ASN A 79 -12.15 -19.99 -1.99
N ASP A 80 -11.15 -20.27 -1.14
CA ASP A 80 -11.28 -21.24 -0.05
C ASP A 80 -11.89 -20.64 1.22
N LEU A 81 -12.14 -19.32 1.26
CA LEU A 81 -12.90 -18.68 2.32
C LEU A 81 -14.36 -18.54 1.92
N LYS A 82 -15.22 -19.31 2.58
CA LYS A 82 -16.66 -19.25 2.42
C LYS A 82 -17.24 -18.21 3.39
N ILE A 83 -18.08 -17.31 2.86
CA ILE A 83 -18.81 -16.32 3.63
C ILE A 83 -20.29 -16.57 3.51
N THR A 84 -20.97 -16.79 4.63
CA THR A 84 -22.41 -17.10 4.65
C THR A 84 -23.17 -16.19 5.61
N SER A 85 -24.44 -15.96 5.32
CA SER A 85 -25.37 -15.29 6.24
C SER A 85 -26.00 -16.30 7.19
N ASP A 86 -25.96 -16.02 8.51
CA ASP A 86 -26.62 -16.84 9.52
C ASP A 86 -27.34 -15.93 10.53
N GLY A 87 -28.62 -15.71 10.29
CA GLY A 87 -29.42 -14.81 11.11
C GLY A 87 -28.92 -13.36 11.05
N SER A 88 -28.58 -12.81 12.22
CA SER A 88 -28.01 -11.47 12.36
C SER A 88 -26.51 -11.39 12.05
N ASP A 89 -25.87 -12.53 11.81
CA ASP A 89 -24.43 -12.63 11.66
C ASP A 89 -24.00 -13.02 10.26
N ILE A 90 -22.75 -12.68 9.98
CA ILE A 90 -21.96 -13.19 8.84
C ILE A 90 -20.97 -14.21 9.43
N VAL A 91 -20.82 -15.34 8.76
CA VAL A 91 -19.90 -16.41 9.16
C VAL A 91 -18.81 -16.56 8.11
N PHE A 92 -17.56 -16.46 8.53
CA PHE A 92 -16.37 -16.69 7.72
C PHE A 92 -15.77 -18.04 8.08
N ASP A 93 -15.64 -18.95 7.10
CA ASP A 93 -15.04 -20.27 7.32
C ASP A 93 -14.22 -20.68 6.10
N GLY A 94 -12.94 -20.98 6.31
CA GLY A 94 -12.06 -21.42 5.22
C GLY A 94 -10.61 -21.06 5.42
N PHE A 95 -9.96 -20.66 4.34
CA PHE A 95 -8.53 -20.46 4.30
C PHE A 95 -8.17 -19.23 3.47
N LYS A 96 -7.16 -18.49 3.89
CA LYS A 96 -6.57 -17.40 3.12
C LYS A 96 -5.05 -17.53 3.10
N ASN A 97 -4.44 -17.20 1.96
CA ASN A 97 -2.99 -17.09 1.81
C ASN A 97 -2.56 -15.62 1.77
N PHE A 98 -1.27 -15.39 1.94
CA PHE A 98 -0.66 -14.05 1.90
C PHE A 98 -1.23 -13.09 2.95
N ASN A 99 -1.39 -13.58 4.18
CA ASN A 99 -1.86 -12.78 5.31
C ASN A 99 -0.71 -11.93 5.89
N THR A 100 -0.38 -10.86 5.21
CA THR A 100 0.74 -9.98 5.56
C THR A 100 0.53 -9.31 6.92
N GLY A 101 1.46 -9.55 7.85
CA GLY A 101 1.45 -8.95 9.19
C GLY A 101 0.35 -9.47 10.11
N GLY A 102 -0.44 -10.47 9.69
CA GLY A 102 -1.54 -11.00 10.50
C GLY A 102 -1.07 -11.53 11.87
N VAL A 103 0.03 -12.26 11.89
CA VAL A 103 0.59 -12.86 13.12
C VAL A 103 0.87 -11.83 14.23
N ILE A 104 1.21 -10.60 13.86
CA ILE A 104 1.54 -9.52 14.79
C ILE A 104 0.41 -8.49 14.91
N SER A 105 -0.73 -8.71 14.25
CA SER A 105 -1.82 -7.74 14.24
C SER A 105 -2.73 -7.87 15.44
N ASP A 106 -3.29 -6.74 15.88
CA ASP A 106 -4.36 -6.68 16.86
C ASP A 106 -5.73 -6.84 16.19
N LEU A 107 -5.83 -6.34 14.95
CA LEU A 107 -7.02 -6.42 14.13
C LEU A 107 -6.67 -7.03 12.77
N THR A 108 -7.56 -7.87 12.23
CA THR A 108 -7.45 -8.46 10.90
C THR A 108 -8.62 -8.06 10.03
N VAL A 109 -8.32 -7.53 8.85
CA VAL A 109 -9.32 -7.35 7.78
C VAL A 109 -9.59 -8.72 7.15
N LEU A 110 -10.84 -9.14 7.16
CA LEU A 110 -11.33 -10.31 6.42
C LEU A 110 -12.06 -9.83 5.17
N GLU A 111 -11.77 -10.47 4.04
CA GLU A 111 -12.39 -10.16 2.74
C GLU A 111 -12.72 -11.44 2.00
N GLY A 112 -13.84 -11.42 1.30
CA GLY A 112 -14.24 -12.47 0.36
C GLY A 112 -15.59 -12.18 -0.26
N ILE A 113 -16.10 -13.15 -1.01
CA ILE A 113 -17.40 -13.04 -1.72
C ILE A 113 -18.47 -13.74 -0.89
N LEU A 114 -19.62 -13.06 -0.71
CA LEU A 114 -20.79 -13.65 -0.05
C LEU A 114 -21.32 -14.82 -0.90
N ASP A 115 -21.46 -15.99 -0.28
CA ASP A 115 -21.90 -17.22 -0.95
C ASP A 115 -23.23 -17.02 -1.73
N GLY A 116 -23.22 -17.43 -2.98
CA GLY A 116 -24.36 -17.27 -3.89
C GLY A 116 -24.52 -15.88 -4.51
N THR A 117 -23.54 -14.99 -4.34
CA THR A 117 -23.50 -13.65 -4.96
C THR A 117 -22.15 -13.39 -5.64
N GLU A 118 -21.99 -12.20 -6.22
CA GLU A 118 -20.70 -11.66 -6.68
C GLU A 118 -20.24 -10.50 -5.79
N ASP A 119 -20.92 -10.26 -4.66
CA ASP A 119 -20.68 -9.10 -3.82
C ASP A 119 -19.57 -9.37 -2.81
N HIS A 120 -18.60 -8.46 -2.76
CA HIS A 120 -17.49 -8.50 -1.81
C HIS A 120 -17.89 -7.96 -0.44
N ILE A 121 -17.52 -8.67 0.61
CA ILE A 121 -17.66 -8.23 2.00
C ILE A 121 -16.27 -7.96 2.56
N PHE A 122 -16.12 -6.81 3.22
CA PHE A 122 -15.02 -6.49 4.10
C PHE A 122 -15.52 -6.36 5.52
N THR A 123 -14.79 -6.94 6.47
CA THR A 123 -15.00 -6.72 7.90
C THR A 123 -13.67 -6.62 8.62
N ILE A 124 -13.65 -6.02 9.80
CA ILE A 124 -12.45 -5.91 10.64
C ILE A 124 -12.74 -6.57 11.97
N VAL A 125 -11.95 -7.59 12.30
CA VAL A 125 -12.16 -8.41 13.51
C VAL A 125 -10.93 -8.36 14.42
N LYS A 126 -11.10 -8.69 15.70
CA LYS A 126 -9.96 -8.97 16.58
C LYS A 126 -9.18 -10.16 16.04
N THR A 127 -7.86 -10.04 15.99
CA THR A 127 -6.99 -11.13 15.55
C THR A 127 -6.88 -12.23 16.60
N ASP A 128 -6.73 -11.82 17.86
CA ASP A 128 -6.64 -12.75 19.00
C ASP A 128 -8.01 -13.34 19.34
N GLN A 129 -8.39 -14.39 18.61
CA GLN A 129 -9.60 -15.16 18.87
C GLN A 129 -9.44 -16.61 18.37
N PRO A 130 -10.12 -17.61 18.98
CA PRO A 130 -9.87 -19.03 18.72
C PRO A 130 -10.01 -19.48 17.27
N GLY A 131 -10.84 -18.81 16.48
CA GLY A 131 -11.10 -19.18 15.09
C GLY A 131 -10.06 -18.62 14.09
N ILE A 132 -9.05 -17.88 14.51
CA ILE A 132 -7.99 -17.37 13.63
C ILE A 132 -6.69 -18.10 13.97
N GLN A 133 -6.20 -18.92 13.03
CA GLN A 133 -5.04 -19.79 13.24
C GLN A 133 -4.02 -19.61 12.12
N PHE A 134 -2.89 -18.97 12.44
CA PHE A 134 -1.79 -18.76 11.51
C PHE A 134 -0.98 -20.06 11.35
N GLN A 135 -0.58 -20.38 10.11
CA GLN A 135 0.13 -21.62 9.79
C GLN A 135 1.65 -21.50 9.90
N HIS A 136 2.20 -20.29 10.07
CA HIS A 136 3.64 -20.01 10.15
C HIS A 136 4.47 -20.68 9.04
N ASN A 137 3.93 -20.70 7.83
CA ASN A 137 4.50 -21.35 6.66
C ASN A 137 5.14 -20.38 5.66
N TRP A 138 5.50 -19.17 6.10
CA TRP A 138 6.15 -18.17 5.28
C TRP A 138 7.67 -18.39 5.23
N ASP A 139 8.16 -19.16 4.25
CA ASP A 139 9.59 -19.40 4.03
C ASP A 139 10.01 -19.01 2.60
N ASN A 140 9.86 -17.74 2.28
CA ASN A 140 10.14 -17.16 0.97
C ASN A 140 11.56 -16.62 0.89
N VAL A 141 12.03 -16.38 -0.35
CA VAL A 141 13.38 -15.86 -0.65
C VAL A 141 13.61 -14.50 0.02
N GLY A 142 12.62 -13.61 0.00
CA GLY A 142 12.66 -12.29 0.62
C GLY A 142 11.37 -11.98 1.36
N MET A 143 11.25 -10.76 1.87
CA MET A 143 10.11 -10.29 2.68
C MET A 143 9.88 -11.19 3.91
N ARG A 144 10.95 -11.71 4.49
CA ARG A 144 10.88 -12.77 5.51
C ARG A 144 10.25 -12.34 6.83
N LEU A 145 10.36 -11.04 7.20
CA LEU A 145 9.78 -10.52 8.43
C LEU A 145 8.29 -10.16 8.30
N THR A 146 7.68 -10.34 7.12
CA THR A 146 6.26 -10.01 6.93
C THR A 146 5.31 -11.09 7.42
N GLU A 147 5.82 -12.32 7.65
CA GLU A 147 5.00 -13.48 8.00
C GLU A 147 3.72 -13.58 7.15
N SER A 148 3.89 -13.40 5.82
CA SER A 148 2.77 -13.39 4.87
C SER A 148 2.26 -14.82 4.55
N GLY A 149 2.28 -15.71 5.55
CA GLY A 149 1.83 -17.09 5.42
C GLY A 149 0.32 -17.24 5.32
N SER A 150 -0.13 -18.46 5.46
CA SER A 150 -1.54 -18.82 5.42
C SER A 150 -2.21 -18.67 6.78
N VAL A 151 -3.53 -18.42 6.75
CA VAL A 151 -4.38 -18.38 7.93
C VAL A 151 -5.62 -19.24 7.74
N ARG A 152 -5.92 -20.09 8.70
CA ARG A 152 -7.20 -20.80 8.83
C ARG A 152 -8.18 -19.88 9.56
N ILE A 153 -9.32 -19.65 8.95
CA ILE A 153 -10.46 -18.94 9.51
C ILE A 153 -11.53 -19.98 9.83
N GLU A 154 -11.86 -20.19 11.09
CA GLU A 154 -12.79 -21.22 11.51
C GLU A 154 -14.02 -20.61 12.18
N LYS A 155 -15.12 -20.52 11.40
CA LYS A 155 -16.44 -20.05 11.84
C LYS A 155 -16.41 -18.72 12.59
N ILE A 156 -15.58 -17.79 12.15
CA ILE A 156 -15.58 -16.42 12.70
C ILE A 156 -16.92 -15.78 12.40
N ARG A 157 -17.56 -15.28 13.41
CA ARG A 157 -18.87 -14.63 13.35
C ARG A 157 -18.76 -13.15 13.63
N THR A 158 -19.36 -12.34 12.77
CA THR A 158 -19.50 -10.89 12.96
C THR A 158 -20.95 -10.47 12.66
N PRO A 159 -21.49 -9.48 13.38
CA PRO A 159 -22.82 -8.97 13.02
C PRO A 159 -22.78 -8.27 11.65
N TRP A 160 -23.93 -8.21 10.98
CA TRP A 160 -24.06 -7.51 9.70
C TRP A 160 -23.72 -6.02 9.79
N THR A 161 -23.81 -5.43 10.97
CA THR A 161 -23.38 -4.03 11.22
C THR A 161 -21.88 -3.81 10.99
N ASP A 162 -21.08 -4.86 11.03
CA ASP A 162 -19.62 -4.80 10.84
C ASP A 162 -19.21 -5.07 9.37
N ALA A 163 -20.16 -5.42 8.50
CA ALA A 163 -19.92 -5.47 7.06
C ALA A 163 -19.76 -4.04 6.52
N LEU A 164 -18.55 -3.72 6.06
CA LEU A 164 -18.23 -2.35 5.64
C LEU A 164 -19.04 -1.94 4.39
N GLY A 165 -19.82 -0.88 4.51
CA GLY A 165 -20.63 -0.34 3.42
C GLY A 165 -21.84 -1.17 3.07
N TRP A 166 -22.29 -2.06 3.96
CA TRP A 166 -23.50 -2.84 3.79
C TRP A 166 -24.63 -2.35 4.70
N ASP A 167 -25.84 -2.46 4.22
CA ASP A 167 -27.05 -2.24 5.01
C ASP A 167 -27.35 -3.51 5.82
N PRO A 168 -27.34 -3.45 7.16
CA PRO A 168 -27.50 -4.62 8.01
C PRO A 168 -28.91 -5.20 8.02
N GLU A 169 -29.93 -4.42 7.64
CA GLU A 169 -31.33 -4.88 7.61
C GLU A 169 -31.62 -5.63 6.32
N THR A 170 -31.26 -5.03 5.17
CA THR A 170 -31.49 -5.62 3.85
C THR A 170 -30.41 -6.63 3.46
N LYS A 171 -29.23 -6.59 4.12
CA LYS A 171 -28.04 -7.39 3.82
C LYS A 171 -27.61 -7.23 2.37
N ARG A 172 -27.54 -5.97 1.92
CA ARG A 172 -27.13 -5.57 0.58
C ARG A 172 -26.05 -4.50 0.63
N PRO A 173 -25.16 -4.46 -0.38
CA PRO A 173 -24.24 -3.35 -0.52
C PRO A 173 -25.01 -2.03 -0.63
N ILE A 174 -24.53 -0.98 0.04
CA ILE A 174 -25.07 0.38 -0.06
C ILE A 174 -24.51 0.97 -1.37
N PRO A 175 -25.35 1.24 -2.39
CA PRO A 175 -24.88 1.68 -3.70
C PRO A 175 -24.11 3.00 -3.67
N GLU A 176 -24.47 3.91 -2.77
CA GLU A 176 -23.84 5.21 -2.57
C GLU A 176 -22.44 5.11 -1.97
N ILE A 177 -22.05 3.93 -1.47
CA ILE A 177 -20.72 3.64 -0.91
C ILE A 177 -19.96 2.69 -1.81
N LEU A 178 -20.49 1.51 -2.09
CA LEU A 178 -19.80 0.43 -2.79
C LEU A 178 -20.01 0.46 -4.32
N GLY A 179 -21.06 1.13 -4.79
CA GLY A 179 -21.39 1.25 -6.23
C GLY A 179 -20.72 2.44 -6.94
N ILE A 180 -19.86 3.19 -6.28
CA ILE A 180 -19.23 4.42 -6.83
C ILE A 180 -17.74 4.21 -7.11
N PRO A 181 -17.15 4.97 -8.04
CA PRO A 181 -15.74 4.81 -8.42
C PRO A 181 -14.76 4.94 -7.24
N PHE A 182 -15.09 5.74 -6.23
CA PHE A 182 -14.24 5.93 -5.04
C PHE A 182 -14.03 4.63 -4.25
N ALA A 183 -15.00 3.72 -4.21
CA ALA A 183 -14.88 2.43 -3.51
C ALA A 183 -13.69 1.58 -4.02
N SER A 184 -13.28 1.76 -5.27
CA SER A 184 -12.14 1.06 -5.86
C SER A 184 -10.78 1.72 -5.60
N MET A 185 -10.71 2.80 -4.78
CA MET A 185 -9.47 3.52 -4.49
C MET A 185 -8.46 2.73 -3.66
N LEU A 186 -8.89 1.67 -2.98
CA LEU A 186 -7.95 0.80 -2.24
C LEU A 186 -6.83 0.27 -3.15
N LEU A 187 -7.14 -0.08 -4.40
CA LEU A 187 -6.16 -0.66 -5.31
C LEU A 187 -5.08 0.34 -5.77
N PRO A 188 -5.37 1.51 -6.37
CA PRO A 188 -4.31 2.46 -6.71
C PRO A 188 -3.53 2.94 -5.46
N THR A 189 -4.19 3.03 -4.31
CA THR A 189 -3.52 3.39 -3.05
C THR A 189 -2.48 2.35 -2.65
N ILE A 190 -2.81 1.04 -2.67
CA ILE A 190 -1.85 -0.02 -2.35
C ILE A 190 -0.77 -0.18 -3.43
N GLN A 191 -1.08 0.02 -4.70
CA GLN A 191 -0.08 -0.02 -5.76
C GLN A 191 1.00 1.07 -5.57
N LEU A 192 0.61 2.23 -5.05
CA LEU A 192 1.56 3.28 -4.73
C LEU A 192 2.33 3.01 -3.42
N VAL A 193 1.75 2.31 -2.45
CA VAL A 193 2.48 1.73 -1.30
C VAL A 193 3.61 0.83 -1.81
N PHE A 194 3.30 -0.10 -2.72
CA PHE A 194 4.30 -1.00 -3.32
C PHE A 194 5.42 -0.22 -4.01
N SER A 195 5.06 0.79 -4.80
CA SER A 195 6.03 1.64 -5.50
C SER A 195 6.98 2.33 -4.52
N ASN A 196 6.45 2.82 -3.40
CA ASN A 196 7.26 3.52 -2.39
C ASN A 196 8.24 2.59 -1.67
N PHE A 197 7.85 1.38 -1.30
CA PHE A 197 8.84 0.52 -0.67
C PHE A 197 9.84 -0.10 -1.67
N TYR A 198 9.50 -0.27 -2.97
CA TYR A 198 10.49 -0.63 -3.99
C TYR A 198 11.54 0.47 -4.15
N LEU A 199 11.10 1.72 -4.23
CA LEU A 199 11.97 2.88 -4.29
C LEU A 199 12.85 2.98 -3.03
N GLY A 200 12.26 2.80 -1.85
CA GLY A 200 13.00 2.77 -0.58
C GLY A 200 14.10 1.71 -0.56
N LEU A 201 13.80 0.49 -1.06
CA LEU A 201 14.79 -0.58 -1.19
C LEU A 201 15.94 -0.20 -2.15
N ALA A 202 15.64 0.44 -3.29
CA ALA A 202 16.66 0.93 -4.23
C ALA A 202 17.54 2.01 -3.60
N GLN A 203 16.91 2.99 -2.96
CA GLN A 203 17.63 4.06 -2.23
C GLN A 203 18.50 3.51 -1.10
N GLY A 204 17.98 2.54 -0.35
CA GLY A 204 18.71 1.86 0.73
C GLY A 204 19.90 1.07 0.21
N ALA A 205 19.72 0.31 -0.86
CA ALA A 205 20.81 -0.43 -1.51
C ALA A 205 21.92 0.49 -2.01
N LEU A 206 21.55 1.58 -2.70
CA LEU A 206 22.50 2.55 -3.24
C LEU A 206 23.26 3.27 -2.12
N ALA A 207 22.58 3.70 -1.05
CA ALA A 207 23.21 4.34 0.10
C ALA A 207 24.20 3.41 0.83
N ALA A 208 23.79 2.14 1.06
CA ALA A 208 24.66 1.14 1.66
C ALA A 208 25.87 0.82 0.75
N ALA A 209 25.63 0.73 -0.56
CA ALA A 209 26.69 0.52 -1.55
C ALA A 209 27.68 1.68 -1.56
N THR A 210 27.22 2.92 -1.56
CA THR A 210 28.10 4.13 -1.49
C THR A 210 29.05 4.07 -0.30
N LYS A 211 28.49 3.75 0.88
CA LYS A 211 29.31 3.60 2.09
C LYS A 211 30.36 2.50 1.94
N TYR A 212 29.96 1.34 1.42
CA TYR A 212 30.87 0.19 1.27
C TYR A 212 31.94 0.44 0.20
N THR A 213 31.61 1.04 -0.93
CA THR A 213 32.57 1.35 -2.01
C THR A 213 33.68 2.25 -1.50
N ASN A 214 33.33 3.27 -0.71
CA ASN A 214 34.34 4.21 -0.15
C ASN A 214 35.23 3.61 0.93
N THR A 215 34.84 2.47 1.56
CA THR A 215 35.56 1.93 2.71
C THR A 215 36.07 0.50 2.55
N GLY A 216 35.44 -0.29 1.67
CA GLY A 216 35.67 -1.73 1.58
C GLY A 216 36.04 -2.25 0.20
N THR A 217 35.65 -1.56 -0.87
CA THR A 217 35.97 -1.98 -2.23
C THR A 217 37.41 -1.61 -2.60
N ARG A 218 38.10 -2.51 -3.27
CA ARG A 218 39.44 -2.24 -3.80
C ARG A 218 39.36 -1.85 -5.27
N PRO A 219 40.25 -0.97 -5.76
CA PRO A 219 40.35 -0.71 -7.19
C PRO A 219 40.77 -1.98 -7.92
N TRP A 220 40.47 -2.04 -9.22
CA TRP A 220 40.87 -3.16 -10.07
C TRP A 220 42.35 -3.01 -10.45
N PRO A 221 43.21 -4.01 -10.15
CA PRO A 221 44.64 -3.87 -10.32
C PRO A 221 45.12 -4.05 -11.76
N TYR A 222 44.23 -4.41 -12.69
CA TYR A 222 44.57 -4.67 -14.06
C TYR A 222 43.71 -3.78 -14.99
N GLY A 223 44.25 -3.36 -16.11
CA GLY A 223 43.46 -2.59 -17.07
C GLY A 223 43.93 -1.16 -17.34
N GLY A 224 45.04 -0.76 -16.74
CA GLY A 224 45.80 0.42 -17.17
C GLY A 224 45.52 1.71 -16.41
N ASP A 225 44.44 1.84 -15.64
CA ASP A 225 44.12 3.11 -14.96
C ASP A 225 44.85 3.30 -13.61
N ASN A 226 45.27 2.20 -12.97
CA ASN A 226 46.03 2.19 -11.71
C ASN A 226 45.51 3.18 -10.66
N LYS A 227 44.20 3.10 -10.36
CA LYS A 227 43.58 3.98 -9.37
C LYS A 227 43.93 3.57 -7.96
N ASP A 228 44.08 4.53 -7.06
CA ASP A 228 44.32 4.28 -5.65
C ASP A 228 43.07 3.81 -4.91
N ARG A 229 41.87 4.25 -5.36
CA ARG A 229 40.59 3.93 -4.73
C ARG A 229 39.58 3.44 -5.77
N ALA A 230 38.71 2.52 -5.36
CA ALA A 230 37.61 2.04 -6.21
C ALA A 230 36.67 3.18 -6.66
N SER A 231 36.47 4.18 -5.81
CA SER A 231 35.68 5.38 -6.13
C SER A 231 36.24 6.27 -7.24
N ASP A 232 37.49 6.03 -7.67
CA ASP A 232 38.15 6.78 -8.74
C ASP A 232 38.08 6.01 -10.09
N GLU A 233 37.57 4.77 -10.07
CA GLU A 233 37.40 3.94 -11.25
C GLU A 233 36.24 4.45 -12.13
N PHE A 234 36.49 4.57 -13.41
CA PHE A 234 35.46 5.08 -14.36
C PHE A 234 34.18 4.24 -14.34
N TYR A 235 34.28 2.92 -14.37
CA TYR A 235 33.12 2.03 -14.40
C TYR A 235 32.30 2.11 -13.10
N VAL A 236 32.93 2.36 -11.96
CA VAL A 236 32.23 2.57 -10.68
C VAL A 236 31.47 3.89 -10.71
N LEU A 237 32.14 4.98 -11.13
CA LEU A 237 31.51 6.29 -11.21
C LEU A 237 30.34 6.32 -12.22
N GLU A 238 30.49 5.66 -13.37
CA GLU A 238 29.46 5.55 -14.38
C GLU A 238 28.23 4.85 -13.83
N ARG A 239 28.39 3.71 -13.15
CA ARG A 239 27.26 2.97 -12.55
C ARG A 239 26.58 3.75 -11.43
N TYR A 240 27.33 4.43 -10.57
CA TYR A 240 26.71 5.31 -9.56
C TYR A 240 25.94 6.45 -10.19
N GLY A 241 26.45 7.06 -11.27
CA GLY A 241 25.77 8.13 -11.99
C GLY A 241 24.46 7.65 -12.61
N ASP A 242 24.48 6.49 -13.26
CA ASP A 242 23.31 5.87 -13.89
C ASP A 242 22.22 5.54 -12.85
N TYR A 243 22.57 4.80 -11.79
CA TYR A 243 21.62 4.43 -10.75
C TYR A 243 21.08 5.62 -9.95
N ALA A 244 21.92 6.60 -9.65
CA ALA A 244 21.47 7.81 -8.99
C ALA A 244 20.47 8.58 -9.83
N ALA A 245 20.70 8.73 -11.15
CA ALA A 245 19.78 9.41 -12.06
C ALA A 245 18.42 8.68 -12.16
N HIS A 246 18.43 7.35 -12.26
CA HIS A 246 17.21 6.56 -12.31
C HIS A 246 16.43 6.61 -11.00
N VAL A 247 17.10 6.54 -9.85
CA VAL A 247 16.47 6.64 -8.52
C VAL A 247 15.85 8.03 -8.30
N GLU A 248 16.52 9.11 -8.68
CA GLU A 248 15.98 10.46 -8.60
C GLU A 248 14.76 10.67 -9.50
N ALA A 249 14.81 10.15 -10.74
CA ALA A 249 13.66 10.20 -11.65
C ALA A 249 12.46 9.42 -11.11
N ALA A 250 12.72 8.23 -10.54
CA ALA A 250 11.71 7.39 -9.89
C ALA A 250 11.11 8.09 -8.66
N ASP A 251 11.94 8.78 -7.86
CA ASP A 251 11.52 9.53 -6.67
C ASP A 251 10.56 10.67 -7.04
N ALA A 252 10.94 11.51 -7.99
CA ALA A 252 10.12 12.61 -8.46
C ALA A 252 8.76 12.15 -9.04
N LEU A 253 8.75 11.05 -9.80
CA LEU A 253 7.53 10.46 -10.35
C LEU A 253 6.63 9.91 -9.25
N THR A 254 7.21 9.25 -8.26
CA THR A 254 6.49 8.61 -7.15
C THR A 254 5.88 9.66 -6.22
N ASP A 255 6.61 10.73 -5.92
CA ASP A 255 6.08 11.86 -5.14
C ASP A 255 4.91 12.53 -5.86
N ARG A 256 5.03 12.76 -7.15
CA ARG A 256 3.92 13.31 -7.95
C ARG A 256 2.69 12.40 -7.95
N ALA A 257 2.88 11.06 -7.96
CA ALA A 257 1.77 10.12 -7.82
C ALA A 257 1.14 10.20 -6.42
N GLY A 258 1.97 10.37 -5.37
CA GLY A 258 1.52 10.58 -3.99
C GLY A 258 0.64 11.82 -3.84
N THR A 259 1.06 12.94 -4.42
CA THR A 259 0.27 14.17 -4.44
C THR A 259 -1.09 13.96 -5.11
N LYS A 260 -1.13 13.26 -6.28
CA LYS A 260 -2.41 12.98 -6.98
C LYS A 260 -3.37 12.11 -6.17
N ILE A 261 -2.86 11.11 -5.45
CA ILE A 261 -3.68 10.31 -4.51
C ILE A 261 -4.20 11.22 -3.37
N ALA A 262 -3.34 12.02 -2.76
CA ALA A 262 -3.73 12.89 -1.65
C ALA A 262 -4.77 13.94 -2.08
N GLU A 263 -4.61 14.54 -3.25
CA GLU A 263 -5.59 15.45 -3.86
C GLU A 263 -6.96 14.78 -4.04
N LEU A 264 -6.99 13.53 -4.55
CA LEU A 264 -8.24 12.81 -4.75
C LEU A 264 -8.94 12.51 -3.42
N TYR A 265 -8.20 12.14 -2.38
CA TYR A 265 -8.77 11.97 -1.04
C TYR A 265 -9.25 13.33 -0.47
N ALA A 266 -8.53 14.44 -0.71
CA ALA A 266 -8.96 15.76 -0.28
C ALA A 266 -10.25 16.22 -0.99
N ASP A 267 -10.42 15.89 -2.27
CA ASP A 267 -11.64 16.20 -3.05
C ASP A 267 -12.90 15.56 -2.44
N VAL A 268 -12.77 14.44 -1.73
CA VAL A 268 -13.89 13.82 -1.00
C VAL A 268 -14.00 14.27 0.46
N GLY A 269 -13.18 15.21 0.89
CA GLY A 269 -13.19 15.71 2.26
C GLY A 269 -12.34 14.90 3.24
N GLN A 270 -11.31 14.21 2.76
CA GLN A 270 -10.40 13.41 3.60
C GLN A 270 -8.96 13.91 3.54
N ILE A 271 -8.31 13.97 4.70
CA ILE A 271 -6.85 14.00 4.80
C ILE A 271 -6.44 12.71 5.51
N GLY A 272 -5.72 11.80 4.83
CA GLY A 272 -5.44 10.46 5.34
C GLY A 272 -6.73 9.73 5.71
N SER A 273 -6.93 9.47 7.00
CA SER A 273 -8.17 8.94 7.55
C SER A 273 -9.00 9.98 8.32
N THR A 274 -8.61 11.24 8.25
CA THR A 274 -9.30 12.35 8.94
C THR A 274 -10.33 12.97 8.01
N LEU A 275 -11.57 13.11 8.52
CA LEU A 275 -12.56 13.98 7.90
C LEU A 275 -12.15 15.46 8.04
N LEU A 276 -12.23 16.21 6.95
CA LEU A 276 -12.18 17.67 7.02
C LEU A 276 -13.50 18.15 7.61
N GLU A 277 -13.45 18.71 8.81
CA GLU A 277 -14.59 19.43 9.37
C GLU A 277 -14.90 20.63 8.46
N PRO A 278 -16.19 20.95 8.17
CA PRO A 278 -16.51 22.19 7.49
C PRO A 278 -15.92 23.33 8.33
N GLU A 279 -15.14 24.22 7.70
CA GLU A 279 -14.74 25.45 8.38
C GLU A 279 -16.00 26.15 8.89
N GLU A 280 -16.08 26.36 10.22
CA GLU A 280 -17.06 27.29 10.78
C GLU A 280 -16.77 28.66 10.15
N THR A 281 -17.53 29.00 9.13
CA THR A 281 -17.44 30.33 8.49
C THR A 281 -17.90 31.34 9.53
N ASN A 282 -16.93 31.87 10.27
CA ASN A 282 -17.11 33.15 10.96
C ASN A 282 -17.45 34.18 9.89
N GLY A 283 -18.71 34.62 9.89
CA GLY A 283 -19.38 35.37 8.85
C GLY A 283 -18.63 36.61 8.38
N HIS A 284 -17.88 36.45 7.28
CA HIS A 284 -17.58 37.50 6.33
C HIS A 284 -17.70 36.90 4.94
N THR A 285 -18.87 37.07 4.39
CA THR A 285 -19.24 36.67 3.02
C THR A 285 -18.51 37.51 1.99
N ASN A 286 -17.64 36.83 1.22
CA ASN A 286 -17.45 37.20 -0.18
C ASN A 286 -17.86 36.01 -1.04
N GLY A 287 -18.95 36.20 -1.78
CA GLY A 287 -19.73 35.17 -2.44
C GLY A 287 -18.97 34.35 -3.46
N HIS A 288 -18.87 33.07 -3.13
CA HIS A 288 -19.06 31.94 -4.04
C HIS A 288 -19.44 30.76 -3.13
N SER A 289 -20.74 30.65 -2.83
CA SER A 289 -21.29 29.55 -2.08
C SER A 289 -21.43 28.33 -3.00
N ASN A 290 -20.54 27.37 -2.90
CA ASN A 290 -20.88 26.00 -3.23
C ASN A 290 -21.81 25.48 -2.13
N GLY A 291 -23.11 25.43 -2.44
CA GLY A 291 -24.15 25.03 -1.51
C GLY A 291 -24.03 23.56 -1.13
N TYR A 292 -23.56 23.29 0.08
CA TYR A 292 -23.72 21.98 0.71
C TYR A 292 -25.15 21.89 1.27
N SER A 293 -25.95 20.99 0.72
CA SER A 293 -27.28 20.68 1.26
C SER A 293 -27.13 19.93 2.59
N LYS A 294 -27.83 20.40 3.62
CA LYS A 294 -28.00 19.68 4.89
C LYS A 294 -28.65 18.30 4.60
N GLY A 295 -27.87 17.21 4.75
CA GLY A 295 -28.37 15.84 4.60
C GLY A 295 -27.44 14.89 3.83
N GLN A 296 -26.34 15.35 3.24
CA GLN A 296 -25.32 14.47 2.68
C GLN A 296 -24.29 14.11 3.78
N GLY A 297 -23.86 12.83 3.81
CA GLY A 297 -22.85 12.34 4.74
C GLY A 297 -21.57 13.21 4.72
N LYS A 298 -20.78 13.11 5.77
CA LYS A 298 -19.57 13.92 5.99
C LYS A 298 -18.57 13.85 4.82
N TYR A 299 -18.55 12.73 4.05
CA TYR A 299 -17.71 12.53 2.87
C TYR A 299 -18.49 12.74 1.57
N ASN A 300 -17.93 13.50 0.65
CA ASN A 300 -18.49 13.63 -0.70
C ASN A 300 -17.84 12.62 -1.67
N ARG A 301 -17.94 11.33 -1.36
CA ARG A 301 -17.32 10.26 -2.15
C ARG A 301 -17.84 10.21 -3.60
N SER A 302 -19.08 10.61 -3.83
CA SER A 302 -19.70 10.65 -5.16
C SER A 302 -19.14 11.76 -6.06
N SER A 303 -18.34 12.70 -5.53
CA SER A 303 -17.67 13.72 -6.35
C SER A 303 -16.60 13.11 -7.28
N ILE A 304 -16.10 11.91 -6.96
CA ILE A 304 -15.07 11.27 -7.76
C ILE A 304 -15.70 10.52 -8.93
N THR A 305 -15.43 11.01 -10.13
CA THR A 305 -15.85 10.35 -11.37
C THR A 305 -14.94 9.17 -11.72
N ALA A 306 -15.44 8.23 -12.54
CA ALA A 306 -14.64 7.13 -13.09
C ALA A 306 -13.42 7.67 -13.87
N GLN A 307 -13.58 8.78 -14.61
CA GLN A 307 -12.50 9.44 -15.34
C GLN A 307 -11.39 9.91 -14.36
N ARG A 308 -11.74 10.67 -13.33
CA ARG A 308 -10.76 11.21 -12.35
C ARG A 308 -10.02 10.08 -11.63
N ARG A 309 -10.76 9.05 -11.17
CA ARG A 309 -10.16 7.86 -10.55
C ARG A 309 -9.23 7.12 -11.50
N GLY A 310 -9.64 6.92 -12.76
CA GLY A 310 -8.87 6.23 -13.78
C GLY A 310 -7.58 6.96 -14.16
N GLU A 311 -7.61 8.29 -14.27
CA GLU A 311 -6.42 9.12 -14.51
C GLU A 311 -5.39 8.98 -13.38
N VAL A 312 -5.84 8.98 -12.12
CA VAL A 312 -4.96 8.76 -10.98
C VAL A 312 -4.38 7.34 -11.00
N ALA A 313 -5.21 6.32 -11.28
CA ALA A 313 -4.73 4.94 -11.38
C ALA A 313 -3.71 4.74 -12.51
N ALA A 314 -3.93 5.35 -13.69
CA ALA A 314 -2.96 5.34 -14.79
C ALA A 314 -1.64 5.98 -14.37
N PHE A 315 -1.69 7.07 -13.63
CA PHE A 315 -0.48 7.75 -13.14
C PHE A 315 0.27 6.90 -12.10
N VAL A 316 -0.44 6.24 -11.20
CA VAL A 316 0.14 5.26 -10.26
C VAL A 316 0.77 4.09 -11.00
N ALA A 317 0.16 3.63 -12.10
CA ALA A 317 0.74 2.57 -12.93
C ALA A 317 2.11 2.97 -13.52
N HIS A 318 2.31 4.25 -13.93
CA HIS A 318 3.63 4.73 -14.35
C HIS A 318 4.66 4.61 -13.21
N ALA A 319 4.31 5.07 -11.99
CA ALA A 319 5.19 4.94 -10.83
C ALA A 319 5.51 3.46 -10.51
N LYS A 320 4.51 2.58 -10.57
CA LYS A 320 4.69 1.13 -10.34
C LYS A 320 5.66 0.51 -11.35
N VAL A 321 5.53 0.83 -12.63
CA VAL A 321 6.43 0.33 -13.70
C VAL A 321 7.86 0.79 -13.44
N VAL A 322 8.07 2.10 -13.27
CA VAL A 322 9.40 2.68 -13.11
C VAL A 322 10.07 2.15 -11.84
N ASN A 323 9.36 2.13 -10.70
CA ASN A 323 9.94 1.65 -9.44
C ASN A 323 10.23 0.15 -9.44
N THR A 324 9.43 -0.66 -10.17
CA THR A 324 9.73 -2.09 -10.32
C THR A 324 11.01 -2.30 -11.11
N ASP A 325 11.14 -1.65 -12.26
CA ASP A 325 12.29 -1.82 -13.15
C ASP A 325 13.56 -1.23 -12.49
N THR A 326 13.53 0.02 -12.03
CA THR A 326 14.66 0.67 -11.32
C THR A 326 15.08 -0.09 -10.06
N GLY A 327 14.10 -0.51 -9.25
CA GLY A 327 14.40 -1.20 -7.99
C GLY A 327 15.08 -2.56 -8.22
N LEU A 328 14.60 -3.34 -9.17
CA LEU A 328 15.23 -4.62 -9.52
C LEU A 328 16.63 -4.42 -10.09
N GLU A 329 16.81 -3.43 -10.97
CA GLU A 329 18.10 -3.12 -11.58
C GLU A 329 19.13 -2.67 -10.54
N VAL A 330 18.81 -1.66 -9.73
CA VAL A 330 19.70 -1.12 -8.72
C VAL A 330 20.08 -2.17 -7.68
N THR A 331 19.11 -2.89 -7.11
CA THR A 331 19.37 -3.86 -6.03
C THR A 331 20.16 -5.09 -6.51
N ALA A 332 20.06 -5.45 -7.79
CA ALA A 332 20.92 -6.47 -8.39
C ALA A 332 22.28 -5.92 -8.81
N GLY A 333 22.30 -4.74 -9.40
CA GLY A 333 23.51 -4.17 -10.03
C GLY A 333 24.51 -3.57 -9.07
N VAL A 334 24.12 -3.21 -7.82
CA VAL A 334 25.09 -2.66 -6.84
C VAL A 334 26.30 -3.57 -6.62
N PHE A 335 26.18 -4.89 -6.79
CA PHE A 335 27.28 -5.83 -6.60
C PHE A 335 28.43 -5.63 -7.60
N GLU A 336 28.13 -5.09 -8.80
CA GLU A 336 29.16 -4.78 -9.81
C GLU A 336 30.15 -3.72 -9.29
N MET A 337 29.65 -2.75 -8.51
CA MET A 337 30.47 -1.69 -7.91
C MET A 337 31.15 -2.13 -6.60
N LEU A 338 30.56 -3.09 -5.89
CA LEU A 338 31.03 -3.53 -4.58
C LEU A 338 32.10 -4.62 -4.66
N GLY A 339 32.05 -5.43 -5.72
CA GLY A 339 32.93 -6.59 -5.92
C GLY A 339 32.52 -7.81 -5.11
N ALA A 340 33.18 -8.94 -5.39
CA ALA A 340 32.80 -10.28 -4.89
C ALA A 340 32.69 -10.40 -3.36
N ARG A 341 33.49 -9.64 -2.61
CA ARG A 341 33.45 -9.69 -1.13
C ARG A 341 32.09 -9.28 -0.55
N ALA A 342 31.38 -8.36 -1.22
CA ALA A 342 30.08 -7.87 -0.78
C ALA A 342 28.97 -8.92 -0.88
N THR A 343 29.19 -10.03 -1.59
CA THR A 343 28.26 -11.16 -1.64
C THR A 343 28.18 -11.94 -0.32
N GLY A 344 29.11 -11.68 0.61
CA GLY A 344 29.10 -12.32 1.93
C GLY A 344 27.87 -11.92 2.76
N LYS A 345 27.16 -12.90 3.32
CA LYS A 345 25.90 -12.71 4.07
C LYS A 345 25.97 -11.65 5.19
N LYS A 346 27.14 -11.50 5.81
CA LYS A 346 27.38 -10.51 6.89
C LYS A 346 27.20 -9.05 6.44
N TYR A 347 27.25 -8.76 5.15
CA TYR A 347 27.05 -7.42 4.61
C TYR A 347 25.60 -7.09 4.29
N GLY A 348 24.77 -8.12 4.06
CA GLY A 348 23.32 -8.01 3.89
C GLY A 348 22.82 -7.33 2.61
N PHE A 349 23.68 -7.12 1.59
CA PHE A 349 23.29 -6.49 0.33
C PHE A 349 22.27 -7.32 -0.44
N ASP A 350 22.33 -8.65 -0.35
CA ASP A 350 21.40 -9.59 -0.98
C ASP A 350 19.97 -9.42 -0.48
N ARG A 351 19.75 -8.88 0.73
CA ARG A 351 18.42 -8.65 1.30
C ARG A 351 17.62 -7.68 0.43
N PHE A 352 18.19 -6.57 -0.03
CA PHE A 352 17.50 -5.60 -0.86
C PHE A 352 16.92 -6.25 -2.13
N TRP A 353 17.75 -7.02 -2.84
CA TRP A 353 17.29 -7.74 -4.03
C TRP A 353 16.29 -8.84 -3.71
N ARG A 354 16.52 -9.65 -2.67
CA ARG A 354 15.60 -10.72 -2.30
C ARG A 354 14.21 -10.18 -1.93
N ASP A 355 14.16 -9.08 -1.20
CA ASP A 355 12.91 -8.47 -0.77
C ASP A 355 12.13 -7.90 -1.96
N ILE A 356 12.77 -7.09 -2.80
CA ILE A 356 12.07 -6.53 -3.96
C ILE A 356 11.69 -7.61 -4.98
N ARG A 357 12.58 -8.60 -5.23
CA ARG A 357 12.28 -9.70 -6.15
C ARG A 357 11.07 -10.50 -5.70
N THR A 358 10.97 -10.78 -4.41
CA THR A 358 9.82 -11.51 -3.85
C THR A 358 8.53 -10.76 -4.10
N HIS A 359 8.47 -9.48 -3.75
CA HIS A 359 7.22 -8.72 -3.81
C HIS A 359 6.83 -8.27 -5.23
N THR A 360 7.77 -8.04 -6.14
CA THR A 360 7.46 -7.70 -7.53
C THR A 360 6.76 -8.83 -8.30
N LEU A 361 6.62 -10.00 -7.68
CA LEU A 361 5.82 -11.12 -8.18
C LEU A 361 4.39 -11.18 -7.60
N HIS A 362 4.05 -10.25 -6.71
CA HIS A 362 2.70 -10.13 -6.15
C HIS A 362 1.65 -9.94 -7.26
N ASP A 363 1.93 -9.03 -8.19
CA ASP A 363 1.17 -8.83 -9.42
C ASP A 363 2.14 -8.60 -10.60
N PRO A 364 1.90 -9.23 -11.76
CA PRO A 364 2.82 -9.09 -12.88
C PRO A 364 2.82 -7.65 -13.41
N VAL A 365 3.97 -6.97 -13.33
CA VAL A 365 4.13 -5.57 -13.80
C VAL A 365 3.74 -5.38 -15.28
N ALA A 366 3.75 -6.46 -16.07
CA ALA A 366 3.31 -6.43 -17.46
C ALA A 366 1.88 -5.90 -17.63
N TYR A 367 0.98 -6.15 -16.66
CA TYR A 367 -0.37 -5.59 -16.69
C TYR A 367 -0.36 -4.08 -16.48
N LYS A 368 0.49 -3.55 -15.61
CA LYS A 368 0.66 -2.11 -15.43
C LYS A 368 1.32 -1.46 -16.65
N LYS A 369 2.29 -2.13 -17.29
CA LYS A 369 2.84 -1.69 -18.58
C LYS A 369 1.76 -1.63 -19.66
N ARG A 370 0.82 -2.58 -19.69
CA ARG A 370 -0.33 -2.57 -20.60
C ARG A 370 -1.29 -1.41 -20.30
N GLU A 371 -1.61 -1.13 -19.03
CA GLU A 371 -2.44 0.01 -18.64
C GLU A 371 -1.83 1.33 -19.11
N VAL A 372 -0.53 1.54 -18.85
CA VAL A 372 0.22 2.70 -19.34
C VAL A 372 0.20 2.80 -20.87
N GLY A 373 0.40 1.67 -21.56
CA GLY A 373 0.37 1.61 -23.02
C GLY A 373 -1.00 1.96 -23.61
N LYS A 374 -2.08 1.46 -23.02
CA LYS A 374 -3.46 1.79 -23.41
C LYS A 374 -3.76 3.27 -23.19
N TRP A 375 -3.39 3.81 -22.05
CA TRP A 375 -3.52 5.23 -21.78
C TRP A 375 -2.79 6.09 -22.82
N GLN A 376 -1.51 5.78 -23.08
CA GLN A 376 -0.68 6.56 -24.02
C GLN A 376 -1.14 6.46 -25.48
N LEU A 377 -1.52 5.24 -25.91
CA LEU A 377 -1.81 4.97 -27.32
C LEU A 377 -3.28 5.20 -27.69
N LEU A 378 -4.19 4.87 -26.77
CA LEU A 378 -5.63 4.83 -27.03
C LEU A 378 -6.41 5.85 -26.22
N GLY A 379 -5.80 6.51 -25.22
CA GLY A 379 -6.49 7.37 -24.26
C GLY A 379 -7.39 6.61 -23.28
N GLU A 380 -7.29 5.26 -23.23
CA GLU A 380 -8.10 4.43 -22.34
C GLU A 380 -7.56 4.49 -20.91
N ILE A 381 -8.42 4.84 -19.96
CA ILE A 381 -8.13 4.80 -18.52
C ILE A 381 -8.42 3.43 -17.93
N PRO A 382 -7.76 3.03 -16.82
CA PRO A 382 -8.16 1.86 -16.05
C PRO A 382 -9.57 2.02 -15.47
N GLU A 383 -10.41 1.02 -15.70
CA GLU A 383 -11.76 1.00 -15.13
C GLU A 383 -11.73 0.88 -13.61
N PRO A 384 -12.72 1.46 -12.89
CA PRO A 384 -12.79 1.41 -11.43
C PRO A 384 -13.28 0.02 -10.96
N THR A 385 -12.37 -0.95 -10.95
CA THR A 385 -12.63 -2.31 -10.46
C THR A 385 -11.76 -2.62 -9.24
N TRP A 386 -11.99 -3.79 -8.61
CA TRP A 386 -11.14 -4.29 -7.52
C TRP A 386 -9.76 -4.75 -7.99
N TYR A 387 -9.50 -4.77 -9.30
CA TYR A 387 -8.25 -5.30 -9.90
C TYR A 387 -7.50 -4.29 -10.78
N THR A 388 -8.11 -3.13 -11.08
CA THR A 388 -7.52 -2.11 -11.96
C THR A 388 -7.54 -0.72 -11.38
#